data_4f316d2538ae4d1adc18c2dbc523e7c6
#
_entry.id   4f316d2538ae4d1adc18c2dbc523e7c6
#
_cell.length_a   1.000
_cell.length_b   1.000
_cell.length_c   1.000
_cell.angle_alpha   90.00
_cell.angle_beta   90.00
_cell.angle_gamma   90.00
#
_symmetry.space_group_name_H-M   'P 1'
#
loop_
_entity.id
_entity.type
_entity.pdbx_description
1 polymer ?
#
loop_
_entity_poly.entity_id
_entity_poly.type
_entity_poly.pdbx_seq_one_letter_code
_entity_poly.pdbx_strand_id
1 'polypeptide(L)'
;MSRESAVTTNSLIEQLVSRASGAEAGSGNRIEILLDSTENFPAWEAAMLAAEESICIEMYIFADNAFGRRVRDILLEKLSQGITVVLAYDWLGCLPAHLSGFFRPLREAGAHITAYNPPGLSLGLGMVSRNHRKSIIIDEQTAFVGGLCISSAWEGDPNRGIAPWRDTGLRIDGPAVHDIMAAFTDTLASQGKSLPATLKNYERGTLDPCGDIQARVLATTPDNTNTVRLDLNLIGLARDNLWITDAYFMPTRMYTQALINAAAAGVDVRILVPRTSDIKWIGTVSRTQYRQLLDAGVRVFEWDGTMLHAKSALIDGTWARVGSTNLNLSSWYANRELDISIEDSDTVAELEKIFLDDLQHATEVVLDEQSHTQLLRRRARAWKRPYRGRVNGMVRQALQLAAMLDGHIGKIRPVAPSEAWAQLSIGATFLLAVLLLWLLPQLIVWPLLFLLAAAGIGTVVQAARRLYRLPKK
;
A
#
# COMPACT_ATOMS: atom_id res chain seq x y z
N MET A 1 14.46 11.95 -34.44
CA MET A 1 14.35 10.48 -34.31
C MET A 1 13.34 9.99 -35.35
N SER A 2 13.67 8.94 -36.09
CA SER A 2 12.73 8.35 -37.05
C SER A 2 11.59 7.64 -36.31
N ARG A 3 10.42 7.49 -36.93
CA ARG A 3 9.27 6.77 -36.35
C ARG A 3 9.66 5.34 -35.92
N GLU A 4 10.52 4.66 -36.65
CA GLU A 4 11.03 3.33 -36.28
C GLU A 4 11.86 3.31 -35.01
N SER A 5 12.72 4.30 -34.75
CA SER A 5 13.52 4.36 -33.52
C SER A 5 12.66 4.65 -32.29
N ALA A 6 11.56 5.40 -32.45
CA ALA A 6 10.61 5.66 -31.37
C ALA A 6 9.79 4.42 -31.01
N VAL A 7 9.31 3.67 -31.99
CA VAL A 7 8.59 2.39 -31.79
C VAL A 7 9.48 1.37 -31.09
N THR A 8 10.75 1.25 -31.49
CA THR A 8 11.71 0.32 -30.86
C THR A 8 11.99 0.70 -29.40
N THR A 9 12.13 2.00 -29.10
CA THR A 9 12.38 2.49 -27.73
C THR A 9 11.19 2.23 -26.82
N ASN A 10 9.96 2.51 -27.26
CA ASN A 10 8.75 2.24 -26.47
C ASN A 10 8.58 0.74 -26.19
N SER A 11 8.85 -0.13 -27.16
CA SER A 11 8.81 -1.58 -26.97
C SER A 11 9.84 -2.07 -25.94
N LEU A 12 11.03 -1.47 -25.89
CA LEU A 12 12.05 -1.82 -24.89
C LEU A 12 11.67 -1.36 -23.47
N ILE A 13 11.10 -0.16 -23.35
CA ILE A 13 10.60 0.34 -22.06
C ILE A 13 9.48 -0.55 -21.56
N GLU A 14 8.54 -0.91 -22.42
CA GLU A 14 7.44 -1.81 -22.11
C GLU A 14 7.93 -3.19 -21.62
N GLN A 15 8.90 -3.77 -22.30
CA GLN A 15 9.53 -5.02 -21.88
C GLN A 15 10.24 -4.90 -20.53
N LEU A 16 10.90 -3.78 -20.27
CA LEU A 16 11.57 -3.52 -19.00
C LEU A 16 10.54 -3.41 -17.86
N VAL A 17 9.45 -2.66 -18.08
CA VAL A 17 8.37 -2.48 -17.13
C VAL A 17 7.68 -3.81 -16.84
N SER A 18 7.34 -4.60 -17.84
CA SER A 18 6.74 -5.93 -17.70
C SER A 18 7.65 -6.89 -16.92
N ARG A 19 8.94 -6.92 -17.21
CA ARG A 19 9.91 -7.76 -16.49
C ARG A 19 10.13 -7.28 -15.04
N ALA A 20 10.13 -5.99 -14.82
CA ALA A 20 10.32 -5.43 -13.47
C ALA A 20 9.09 -5.69 -12.59
N SER A 21 7.91 -5.46 -13.13
CA SER A 21 6.63 -5.65 -12.43
C SER A 21 6.21 -7.11 -12.29
N GLY A 22 6.67 -7.98 -13.20
CA GLY A 22 6.16 -9.36 -13.33
C GLY A 22 4.70 -9.41 -13.77
N ALA A 23 4.16 -8.32 -14.32
CA ALA A 23 2.80 -8.16 -14.80
C ALA A 23 2.81 -7.56 -16.21
N GLU A 24 1.90 -8.01 -17.06
CA GLU A 24 1.70 -7.43 -18.37
C GLU A 24 0.64 -6.34 -18.34
N ALA A 25 0.78 -5.32 -19.18
CA ALA A 25 -0.26 -4.32 -19.36
C ALA A 25 -1.48 -4.93 -20.07
N GLY A 26 -2.67 -4.58 -19.60
CA GLY A 26 -3.94 -4.88 -20.25
C GLY A 26 -4.60 -3.58 -20.70
N SER A 27 -5.00 -3.48 -21.96
CA SER A 27 -5.84 -2.38 -22.46
C SER A 27 -7.32 -2.71 -22.32
N GLY A 28 -8.17 -1.73 -22.57
CA GLY A 28 -9.62 -1.94 -22.55
C GLY A 28 -10.26 -1.66 -21.18
N ASN A 29 -9.57 -0.99 -20.29
CA ASN A 29 -10.11 -0.66 -18.97
C ASN A 29 -10.71 0.74 -18.94
N ARG A 30 -11.70 0.93 -18.07
CA ARG A 30 -12.18 2.22 -17.60
C ARG A 30 -11.76 2.35 -16.13
N ILE A 31 -11.16 3.48 -15.78
CA ILE A 31 -10.72 3.77 -14.42
C ILE A 31 -11.34 5.09 -13.98
N GLU A 32 -11.96 5.09 -12.82
CA GLU A 32 -12.49 6.27 -12.14
C GLU A 32 -11.72 6.48 -10.84
N ILE A 33 -11.26 7.70 -10.61
CA ILE A 33 -10.57 8.08 -9.38
C ILE A 33 -11.60 8.48 -8.35
N LEU A 34 -11.51 7.90 -7.15
CA LEU A 34 -12.41 8.17 -6.03
C LEU A 34 -11.62 8.73 -4.86
N LEU A 35 -11.98 9.94 -4.42
CA LEU A 35 -11.27 10.62 -3.34
C LEU A 35 -11.95 10.35 -1.99
N ASP A 36 -11.13 10.05 -1.01
CA ASP A 36 -11.52 9.90 0.39
C ASP A 36 -12.72 8.94 0.62
N SER A 37 -13.20 8.85 1.83
CA SER A 37 -14.40 8.06 2.14
C SER A 37 -15.68 8.67 1.54
N THR A 38 -15.67 9.95 1.25
CA THR A 38 -16.85 10.68 0.74
C THR A 38 -17.28 10.23 -0.65
N GLU A 39 -16.33 9.73 -1.46
CA GLU A 39 -16.63 9.17 -2.79
C GLU A 39 -16.53 7.64 -2.78
N ASN A 40 -15.52 7.09 -2.12
CA ASN A 40 -15.31 5.64 -2.10
C ASN A 40 -16.44 4.87 -1.39
N PHE A 41 -16.88 5.30 -0.21
CA PHE A 41 -17.84 4.53 0.57
C PHE A 41 -19.22 4.46 -0.08
N PRO A 42 -19.80 5.57 -0.58
CA PRO A 42 -21.05 5.49 -1.34
C PRO A 42 -20.93 4.66 -2.62
N ALA A 43 -19.79 4.73 -3.34
CA ALA A 43 -19.57 3.93 -4.53
C ALA A 43 -19.49 2.43 -4.20
N TRP A 44 -18.82 2.05 -3.10
CA TRP A 44 -18.76 0.67 -2.62
C TRP A 44 -20.13 0.14 -2.20
N GLU A 45 -20.88 0.92 -1.40
CA GLU A 45 -22.22 0.54 -0.95
C GLU A 45 -23.16 0.35 -2.16
N ALA A 46 -23.16 1.30 -3.11
CA ALA A 46 -23.97 1.20 -4.32
C ALA A 46 -23.64 -0.02 -5.17
N ALA A 47 -22.34 -0.31 -5.38
CA ALA A 47 -21.92 -1.49 -6.14
C ALA A 47 -22.26 -2.81 -5.43
N MET A 48 -22.07 -2.90 -4.11
CA MET A 48 -22.47 -4.07 -3.35
C MET A 48 -23.98 -4.30 -3.36
N LEU A 49 -24.77 -3.23 -3.26
CA LEU A 49 -26.24 -3.31 -3.36
C LEU A 49 -26.71 -3.70 -4.76
N ALA A 50 -25.99 -3.34 -5.81
CA ALA A 50 -26.29 -3.70 -7.19
C ALA A 50 -25.78 -5.09 -7.59
N ALA A 51 -24.97 -5.76 -6.76
CA ALA A 51 -24.42 -7.07 -7.07
C ALA A 51 -25.51 -8.11 -7.38
N GLU A 52 -25.31 -8.87 -8.45
CA GLU A 52 -26.26 -9.89 -8.95
C GLU A 52 -25.71 -11.32 -8.80
N GLU A 53 -24.39 -11.53 -8.82
CA GLU A 53 -23.77 -12.85 -8.78
C GLU A 53 -22.85 -13.03 -7.57
N SER A 54 -21.93 -12.05 -7.31
CA SER A 54 -20.90 -12.23 -6.31
C SER A 54 -20.34 -10.95 -5.75
N ILE A 55 -19.84 -11.02 -4.49
CA ILE A 55 -19.07 -9.98 -3.82
C ILE A 55 -17.83 -10.63 -3.21
N CYS A 56 -16.64 -10.28 -3.72
CA CYS A 56 -15.36 -10.70 -3.17
C CYS A 56 -14.68 -9.52 -2.49
N ILE A 57 -14.33 -9.64 -1.22
CA ILE A 57 -13.70 -8.57 -0.43
C ILE A 57 -12.37 -9.07 0.12
N GLU A 58 -11.30 -8.34 -0.14
CA GLU A 58 -9.99 -8.49 0.50
C GLU A 58 -9.68 -7.23 1.28
N MET A 59 -9.47 -7.34 2.60
CA MET A 59 -9.40 -6.15 3.45
C MET A 59 -8.39 -6.31 4.59
N TYR A 60 -7.52 -5.30 4.76
CA TYR A 60 -6.61 -5.25 5.90
C TYR A 60 -7.33 -4.94 7.21
N ILE A 61 -8.22 -3.94 7.22
CA ILE A 61 -9.07 -3.60 8.36
C ILE A 61 -10.54 -3.65 7.93
N PHE A 62 -11.31 -4.53 8.57
CA PHE A 62 -12.77 -4.52 8.51
C PHE A 62 -13.23 -4.41 9.97
N ALA A 63 -13.58 -3.19 10.39
CA ALA A 63 -13.79 -2.87 11.79
C ALA A 63 -15.25 -3.06 12.22
N ASP A 64 -15.46 -3.45 13.47
CA ASP A 64 -16.78 -3.45 14.11
C ASP A 64 -17.12 -2.01 14.59
N ASN A 65 -17.52 -1.16 13.64
CA ASN A 65 -17.95 0.22 13.88
C ASN A 65 -19.13 0.57 12.95
N ALA A 66 -19.57 1.82 12.93
CA ALA A 66 -20.77 2.21 12.20
C ALA A 66 -20.69 1.82 10.72
N PHE A 67 -19.62 2.19 10.01
CA PHE A 67 -19.46 1.86 8.60
C PHE A 67 -19.29 0.34 8.37
N GLY A 68 -18.44 -0.32 9.17
CA GLY A 68 -18.28 -1.76 9.05
C GLY A 68 -19.57 -2.54 9.28
N ARG A 69 -20.43 -2.08 10.20
CA ARG A 69 -21.76 -2.69 10.40
C ARG A 69 -22.69 -2.47 9.21
N ARG A 70 -22.69 -1.26 8.59
CA ARG A 70 -23.46 -1.01 7.37
C ARG A 70 -23.05 -1.97 6.25
N VAL A 71 -21.74 -2.11 6.00
CA VAL A 71 -21.23 -3.04 4.98
C VAL A 71 -21.62 -4.48 5.34
N ARG A 72 -21.44 -4.92 6.59
CA ARG A 72 -21.85 -6.26 7.03
C ARG A 72 -23.34 -6.53 6.77
N ASP A 73 -24.19 -5.56 7.06
CA ASP A 73 -25.63 -5.69 6.92
C ASP A 73 -26.03 -5.78 5.43
N ILE A 74 -25.37 -5.03 4.54
CA ILE A 74 -25.51 -5.20 3.07
C ILE A 74 -25.10 -6.61 2.65
N LEU A 75 -23.96 -7.11 3.15
CA LEU A 75 -23.51 -8.48 2.80
C LEU A 75 -24.48 -9.55 3.30
N LEU A 76 -25.09 -9.38 4.47
CA LEU A 76 -26.13 -10.28 4.98
C LEU A 76 -27.39 -10.26 4.10
N GLU A 77 -27.81 -9.08 3.66
CA GLU A 77 -28.91 -8.92 2.72
C GLU A 77 -28.63 -9.65 1.41
N LYS A 78 -27.43 -9.45 0.83
CA LYS A 78 -27.02 -10.11 -0.42
C LYS A 78 -26.94 -11.62 -0.29
N LEU A 79 -26.42 -12.14 0.81
CA LEU A 79 -26.44 -13.58 1.11
C LEU A 79 -27.88 -14.13 1.14
N SER A 80 -28.83 -13.37 1.72
CA SER A 80 -30.25 -13.81 1.75
C SER A 80 -30.89 -13.83 0.35
N GLN A 81 -30.33 -13.08 -0.61
CA GLN A 81 -30.74 -13.08 -2.02
C GLN A 81 -30.03 -14.17 -2.84
N GLY A 82 -29.15 -14.98 -2.23
CA GLY A 82 -28.41 -16.05 -2.90
C GLY A 82 -27.10 -15.60 -3.57
N ILE A 83 -26.67 -14.34 -3.37
CA ILE A 83 -25.41 -13.81 -3.90
C ILE A 83 -24.23 -14.46 -3.17
N THR A 84 -23.22 -14.88 -3.91
CA THR A 84 -22.01 -15.48 -3.33
C THR A 84 -21.13 -14.42 -2.69
N VAL A 85 -20.86 -14.51 -1.39
CA VAL A 85 -19.96 -13.59 -0.66
C VAL A 85 -18.70 -14.32 -0.22
N VAL A 86 -17.53 -13.79 -0.64
CA VAL A 86 -16.20 -14.28 -0.24
C VAL A 86 -15.42 -13.15 0.43
N LEU A 87 -14.98 -13.39 1.66
CA LEU A 87 -14.23 -12.40 2.45
C LEU A 87 -12.88 -12.96 2.86
N ALA A 88 -11.79 -12.28 2.47
CA ALA A 88 -10.45 -12.49 3.00
C ALA A 88 -10.05 -11.25 3.83
N TYR A 89 -9.77 -11.43 5.12
CA TYR A 89 -9.35 -10.33 5.98
C TYR A 89 -8.03 -10.65 6.69
N ASP A 90 -7.22 -9.63 6.95
CA ASP A 90 -6.01 -9.80 7.76
C ASP A 90 -6.39 -10.06 9.22
N TRP A 91 -5.86 -11.15 9.81
CA TRP A 91 -6.21 -11.53 11.18
C TRP A 91 -5.80 -10.46 12.20
N LEU A 92 -4.61 -9.86 12.04
CA LEU A 92 -4.10 -8.87 13.00
C LEU A 92 -4.77 -7.51 12.78
N GLY A 93 -4.93 -7.08 11.52
CA GLY A 93 -5.63 -5.84 11.18
C GLY A 93 -7.09 -5.83 11.63
N CYS A 94 -7.73 -7.00 11.62
CA CYS A 94 -9.12 -7.18 12.08
C CYS A 94 -9.22 -7.81 13.47
N LEU A 95 -8.16 -7.81 14.30
CA LEU A 95 -8.15 -8.52 15.58
C LEU A 95 -9.33 -8.16 16.51
N PRO A 96 -9.71 -6.88 16.72
CA PRO A 96 -10.87 -6.56 17.55
C PRO A 96 -12.18 -7.13 16.99
N ALA A 97 -12.43 -7.02 15.69
CA ALA A 97 -13.60 -7.56 15.02
C ALA A 97 -13.62 -9.10 15.02
N HIS A 98 -12.43 -9.72 14.88
CA HIS A 98 -12.29 -11.18 14.96
C HIS A 98 -12.63 -11.68 16.36
N LEU A 99 -12.13 -11.07 17.42
CA LEU A 99 -12.34 -11.49 18.81
C LEU A 99 -13.77 -11.20 19.29
N SER A 100 -14.41 -10.11 18.81
CA SER A 100 -15.82 -9.83 19.14
C SER A 100 -16.81 -10.77 18.49
N GLY A 101 -16.37 -11.58 17.51
CA GLY A 101 -17.26 -12.45 16.73
C GLY A 101 -18.03 -11.68 15.65
N PHE A 102 -17.57 -10.48 15.25
CA PHE A 102 -18.22 -9.60 14.28
C PHE A 102 -18.56 -10.29 12.95
N PHE A 103 -17.71 -11.22 12.50
CA PHE A 103 -17.90 -11.97 11.24
C PHE A 103 -18.77 -13.24 11.40
N ARG A 104 -19.21 -13.55 12.63
CA ARG A 104 -19.99 -14.77 12.87
C ARG A 104 -21.33 -14.79 12.14
N PRO A 105 -22.14 -13.71 12.14
CA PRO A 105 -23.42 -13.69 11.39
C PRO A 105 -23.22 -13.93 9.89
N LEU A 106 -22.17 -13.36 9.26
CA LEU A 106 -21.87 -13.61 7.85
C LEU A 106 -21.55 -15.08 7.59
N ARG A 107 -20.77 -15.72 8.49
CA ARG A 107 -20.41 -17.13 8.35
C ARG A 107 -21.64 -18.04 8.51
N GLU A 108 -22.52 -17.72 9.46
CA GLU A 108 -23.77 -18.43 9.69
C GLU A 108 -24.75 -18.26 8.51
N ALA A 109 -24.72 -17.14 7.81
CA ALA A 109 -25.49 -16.87 6.60
C ALA A 109 -24.89 -17.48 5.32
N GLY A 110 -23.73 -18.16 5.40
CA GLY A 110 -23.14 -18.89 4.27
C GLY A 110 -21.98 -18.17 3.56
N ALA A 111 -21.50 -17.04 4.07
CA ALA A 111 -20.31 -16.40 3.49
C ALA A 111 -19.05 -17.25 3.62
N HIS A 112 -18.22 -17.27 2.57
CA HIS A 112 -16.91 -17.91 2.58
C HIS A 112 -15.87 -16.96 3.20
N ILE A 113 -15.49 -17.20 4.46
CA ILE A 113 -14.64 -16.28 5.22
C ILE A 113 -13.30 -16.91 5.54
N THR A 114 -12.22 -16.22 5.14
CA THR A 114 -10.83 -16.61 5.39
C THR A 114 -10.10 -15.50 6.17
N ALA A 115 -9.58 -15.86 7.34
CA ALA A 115 -8.62 -15.00 8.06
C ALA A 115 -7.23 -15.27 7.50
N TYR A 116 -6.55 -14.22 7.03
CA TYR A 116 -5.18 -14.33 6.56
C TYR A 116 -4.22 -14.37 7.74
N ASN A 117 -3.34 -15.38 7.72
CA ASN A 117 -2.23 -15.56 8.65
C ASN A 117 -2.60 -15.45 10.15
N PRO A 118 -3.65 -16.19 10.61
CA PRO A 118 -3.96 -16.28 12.02
C PRO A 118 -2.82 -16.98 12.77
N PRO A 119 -2.62 -16.72 14.08
CA PRO A 119 -1.60 -17.39 14.86
C PRO A 119 -1.81 -18.90 14.84
N GLY A 120 -0.77 -19.62 14.49
CA GLY A 120 -0.76 -21.09 14.40
C GLY A 120 0.56 -21.66 14.91
N LEU A 121 0.68 -23.00 14.90
CA LEU A 121 1.89 -23.71 15.33
C LEU A 121 3.09 -23.55 14.38
N SER A 122 2.92 -22.95 13.20
CA SER A 122 4.01 -22.64 12.27
C SER A 122 4.76 -21.39 12.75
N LEU A 123 5.72 -21.59 13.63
CA LEU A 123 6.72 -20.59 14.03
C LEU A 123 7.66 -20.30 12.86
N GLY A 124 7.43 -19.22 12.11
CA GLY A 124 8.29 -18.80 11.01
C GLY A 124 8.13 -17.33 10.67
N LEU A 125 8.98 -16.81 9.77
CA LEU A 125 8.92 -15.44 9.25
C LEU A 125 7.54 -15.08 8.67
N GLY A 126 6.74 -16.07 8.29
CA GLY A 126 5.34 -15.90 7.88
C GLY A 126 4.43 -15.20 8.91
N MET A 127 4.74 -15.27 10.21
CA MET A 127 3.96 -14.55 11.24
C MET A 127 4.01 -13.02 11.09
N VAL A 128 5.04 -12.48 10.45
CA VAL A 128 5.21 -11.03 10.24
C VAL A 128 4.47 -10.55 9.00
N SER A 129 4.20 -11.44 8.05
CA SER A 129 3.49 -11.10 6.82
C SER A 129 2.04 -10.69 7.08
N ARG A 130 1.63 -9.56 6.51
CA ARG A 130 0.25 -9.06 6.59
C ARG A 130 -0.39 -9.03 5.21
N ASN A 131 -1.68 -9.26 5.18
CA ASN A 131 -2.47 -8.99 3.99
C ASN A 131 -2.90 -7.54 4.01
N HIS A 132 -2.09 -6.67 3.38
CA HIS A 132 -2.35 -5.24 3.35
C HIS A 132 -3.11 -4.78 2.11
N ARG A 133 -3.57 -5.71 1.27
CA ARG A 133 -4.42 -5.44 0.12
C ARG A 133 -5.79 -4.92 0.57
N LYS A 134 -6.38 -4.06 -0.24
CA LYS A 134 -7.73 -3.55 -0.09
C LYS A 134 -8.38 -3.61 -1.47
N SER A 135 -9.25 -4.59 -1.65
CA SER A 135 -10.02 -4.72 -2.88
C SER A 135 -11.45 -5.18 -2.59
N ILE A 136 -12.39 -4.68 -3.39
CA ILE A 136 -13.78 -5.13 -3.44
C ILE A 136 -14.06 -5.44 -4.91
N ILE A 137 -14.49 -6.66 -5.20
CA ILE A 137 -14.76 -7.12 -6.57
C ILE A 137 -16.22 -7.53 -6.62
N ILE A 138 -16.96 -6.96 -7.57
CA ILE A 138 -18.40 -7.16 -7.75
C ILE A 138 -18.63 -7.88 -9.08
N ASP A 139 -19.32 -9.00 -9.03
CA ASP A 139 -19.76 -9.80 -10.18
C ASP A 139 -18.63 -10.16 -11.16
N GLU A 140 -17.37 -10.17 -10.64
CA GLU A 140 -16.14 -10.37 -11.42
C GLU A 140 -15.97 -9.37 -12.59
N GLN A 141 -16.67 -8.21 -12.58
CA GLN A 141 -16.70 -7.21 -13.64
C GLN A 141 -16.22 -5.83 -13.18
N THR A 142 -16.50 -5.46 -11.94
CA THR A 142 -16.07 -4.19 -11.35
C THR A 142 -15.18 -4.45 -10.15
N ALA A 143 -14.08 -3.71 -10.02
CA ALA A 143 -13.22 -3.77 -8.84
C ALA A 143 -12.95 -2.38 -8.26
N PHE A 144 -12.81 -2.32 -6.95
CA PHE A 144 -12.31 -1.15 -6.22
C PHE A 144 -10.98 -1.50 -5.58
N VAL A 145 -9.95 -0.66 -5.78
CA VAL A 145 -8.61 -0.83 -5.21
C VAL A 145 -8.11 0.51 -4.68
N GLY A 146 -7.42 0.53 -3.55
CA GLY A 146 -6.87 1.78 -3.01
C GLY A 146 -6.24 1.65 -1.63
N GLY A 147 -6.16 2.79 -0.92
CA GLY A 147 -5.63 2.84 0.44
C GLY A 147 -6.68 2.61 1.52
N LEU A 148 -7.96 2.83 1.23
CA LEU A 148 -9.03 2.84 2.22
C LEU A 148 -9.37 1.45 2.76
N CYS A 149 -9.76 1.40 4.04
CA CYS A 149 -10.29 0.20 4.68
C CYS A 149 -11.76 0.36 5.05
N ILE A 150 -12.46 -0.74 5.34
CA ILE A 150 -13.83 -0.73 5.84
C ILE A 150 -13.84 -0.35 7.32
N SER A 151 -13.77 0.96 7.57
CA SER A 151 -13.75 1.51 8.93
C SER A 151 -14.18 2.97 8.95
N SER A 152 -14.99 3.36 9.94
CA SER A 152 -15.35 4.77 10.19
C SER A 152 -14.16 5.68 10.51
N ALA A 153 -12.97 5.15 10.70
CA ALA A 153 -11.76 5.97 10.88
C ALA A 153 -11.48 6.86 9.65
N TRP A 154 -11.87 6.41 8.46
CA TRP A 154 -11.72 7.20 7.23
C TRP A 154 -12.82 8.24 7.04
N GLU A 155 -13.98 8.11 7.72
CA GLU A 155 -15.11 9.06 7.57
C GLU A 155 -14.84 10.40 8.25
N GLY A 156 -13.90 10.46 9.22
CA GLY A 156 -13.78 11.60 10.11
C GLY A 156 -14.95 11.69 11.09
N ASP A 157 -15.20 12.89 11.60
CA ASP A 157 -16.35 13.18 12.51
C ASP A 157 -16.84 14.61 12.25
N PRO A 158 -17.86 14.78 11.40
CA PRO A 158 -18.40 16.10 11.09
C PRO A 158 -18.94 16.84 12.31
N ASN A 159 -19.45 16.13 13.33
CA ASN A 159 -19.97 16.74 14.57
C ASN A 159 -18.86 17.37 15.41
N ARG A 160 -17.62 16.89 15.24
CA ARG A 160 -16.42 17.40 15.91
C ARG A 160 -15.56 18.26 15.01
N GLY A 161 -15.99 18.52 13.76
CA GLY A 161 -15.20 19.24 12.77
C GLY A 161 -13.95 18.48 12.30
N ILE A 162 -13.94 17.15 12.41
CA ILE A 162 -12.83 16.31 11.96
C ILE A 162 -13.11 15.86 10.53
N ALA A 163 -12.29 16.34 9.59
CA ALA A 163 -12.40 15.95 8.19
C ALA A 163 -12.07 14.46 7.97
N PRO A 164 -12.56 13.83 6.90
CA PRO A 164 -12.14 12.49 6.47
C PRO A 164 -10.61 12.38 6.32
N TRP A 165 -10.08 11.17 6.40
CA TRP A 165 -8.71 10.91 6.01
C TRP A 165 -8.55 11.13 4.51
N ARG A 166 -7.46 11.79 4.12
CA ARG A 166 -7.11 11.96 2.72
C ARG A 166 -6.56 10.65 2.15
N ASP A 167 -7.30 10.02 1.28
CA ASP A 167 -6.93 8.75 0.63
C ASP A 167 -7.41 8.73 -0.83
N THR A 168 -6.91 7.78 -1.62
CA THR A 168 -7.28 7.64 -3.03
C THR A 168 -7.65 6.19 -3.31
N GLY A 169 -8.82 6.00 -3.88
CA GLY A 169 -9.29 4.73 -4.43
C GLY A 169 -9.47 4.83 -5.94
N LEU A 170 -9.57 3.68 -6.56
CA LEU A 170 -9.89 3.52 -7.97
C LEU A 170 -11.08 2.58 -8.10
N ARG A 171 -12.03 2.93 -8.96
CA ARG A 171 -12.98 1.99 -9.54
C ARG A 171 -12.46 1.57 -10.90
N ILE A 172 -12.48 0.29 -11.16
CA ILE A 172 -11.93 -0.33 -12.37
C ILE A 172 -12.99 -1.24 -12.97
N ASP A 173 -13.33 -1.00 -14.22
CA ASP A 173 -14.17 -1.89 -15.03
C ASP A 173 -13.33 -2.36 -16.23
N GLY A 174 -13.44 -3.63 -16.61
CA GLY A 174 -12.75 -4.20 -17.77
C GLY A 174 -11.69 -5.27 -17.43
N PRO A 175 -10.81 -5.62 -18.38
CA PRO A 175 -9.92 -6.79 -18.29
C PRO A 175 -9.02 -6.86 -17.04
N ALA A 176 -8.59 -5.73 -16.48
CA ALA A 176 -7.75 -5.70 -15.28
C ALA A 176 -8.45 -6.30 -14.04
N VAL A 177 -9.79 -6.38 -14.03
CA VAL A 177 -10.54 -7.00 -12.92
C VAL A 177 -10.17 -8.47 -12.77
N HIS A 178 -9.84 -9.17 -13.88
CA HIS A 178 -9.37 -10.57 -13.83
C HIS A 178 -8.03 -10.70 -13.10
N ASP A 179 -7.09 -9.79 -13.35
CA ASP A 179 -5.79 -9.80 -12.68
C ASP A 179 -5.96 -9.48 -11.18
N ILE A 180 -6.92 -8.61 -10.82
CA ILE A 180 -7.28 -8.33 -9.42
C ILE A 180 -7.91 -9.57 -8.79
N MET A 181 -8.79 -10.27 -9.49
CA MET A 181 -9.39 -11.52 -9.04
C MET A 181 -8.35 -12.65 -8.90
N ALA A 182 -7.37 -12.71 -9.79
CA ALA A 182 -6.24 -13.62 -9.67
C ALA A 182 -5.40 -13.34 -8.42
N ALA A 183 -5.14 -12.06 -8.11
CA ALA A 183 -4.45 -11.66 -6.89
C ALA A 183 -5.24 -12.02 -5.62
N PHE A 184 -6.57 -11.85 -5.63
CA PHE A 184 -7.46 -12.29 -4.55
C PHE A 184 -7.41 -13.82 -4.37
N THR A 185 -7.50 -14.57 -5.46
CA THR A 185 -7.43 -16.03 -5.46
C THR A 185 -6.10 -16.55 -4.90
N ASP A 186 -4.98 -15.90 -5.26
CA ASP A 186 -3.65 -16.21 -4.73
C ASP A 186 -3.58 -16.00 -3.20
N THR A 187 -4.26 -14.98 -2.67
CA THR A 187 -4.37 -14.80 -1.21
C THR A 187 -5.12 -15.96 -0.56
N LEU A 188 -6.25 -16.41 -1.12
CA LEU A 188 -6.97 -17.56 -0.60
C LEU A 188 -6.12 -18.82 -0.66
N ALA A 189 -5.45 -19.07 -1.80
CA ALA A 189 -4.61 -20.23 -2.01
C ALA A 189 -3.45 -20.30 -1.00
N SER A 190 -2.85 -19.15 -0.65
CA SER A 190 -1.81 -19.08 0.38
C SER A 190 -2.29 -19.52 1.78
N GLN A 191 -3.59 -19.51 2.01
CA GLN A 191 -4.25 -20.00 3.24
C GLN A 191 -4.86 -21.40 3.07
N GLY A 192 -4.54 -22.11 1.99
CA GLY A 192 -5.08 -23.42 1.69
C GLY A 192 -6.58 -23.39 1.38
N LYS A 193 -7.07 -22.28 0.86
CA LYS A 193 -8.46 -22.06 0.46
C LYS A 193 -8.56 -21.85 -1.05
N SER A 194 -9.74 -22.09 -1.61
CA SER A 194 -10.06 -21.84 -3.00
C SER A 194 -11.35 -21.02 -3.11
N LEU A 195 -11.57 -20.43 -4.26
CA LEU A 195 -12.87 -19.84 -4.58
C LEU A 195 -13.98 -20.90 -4.55
N PRO A 196 -15.21 -20.52 -4.17
CA PRO A 196 -16.38 -21.36 -4.36
C PRO A 196 -16.58 -21.76 -5.83
N ALA A 197 -17.11 -22.96 -6.07
CA ALA A 197 -17.36 -23.45 -7.42
C ALA A 197 -18.41 -22.62 -8.19
N THR A 198 -19.17 -21.78 -7.49
CA THR A 198 -20.14 -20.84 -8.09
C THR A 198 -19.47 -19.68 -8.81
N LEU A 199 -18.21 -19.33 -8.45
CA LEU A 199 -17.48 -18.28 -9.12
C LEU A 199 -16.78 -18.83 -10.37
N LYS A 200 -16.87 -18.09 -11.44
CA LYS A 200 -16.27 -18.45 -12.73
C LYS A 200 -14.76 -18.28 -12.65
N ASN A 201 -14.02 -19.23 -13.21
CA ASN A 201 -12.59 -19.03 -13.47
C ASN A 201 -12.47 -18.31 -14.80
N TYR A 202 -12.30 -17.00 -14.77
CA TYR A 202 -12.03 -16.26 -15.98
C TYR A 202 -10.54 -16.39 -16.37
N GLU A 203 -10.30 -16.65 -17.64
CA GLU A 203 -8.98 -16.50 -18.22
C GLU A 203 -8.74 -15.02 -18.54
N ARG A 204 -7.50 -14.54 -18.41
CA ARG A 204 -7.12 -13.17 -18.75
C ARG A 204 -7.56 -12.80 -20.17
N GLY A 205 -8.20 -11.65 -20.32
CA GLY A 205 -8.68 -11.15 -21.61
C GLY A 205 -10.05 -11.67 -22.06
N THR A 206 -10.81 -12.34 -21.17
CA THR A 206 -12.19 -12.80 -21.49
C THR A 206 -13.25 -11.75 -21.16
N LEU A 207 -12.92 -10.70 -20.38
CA LEU A 207 -13.82 -9.56 -20.17
C LEU A 207 -13.81 -8.62 -21.37
N ASP A 208 -14.99 -8.16 -21.73
CA ASP A 208 -15.14 -7.18 -22.79
C ASP A 208 -14.49 -5.83 -22.40
N PRO A 209 -13.83 -5.15 -23.37
CA PRO A 209 -13.32 -3.82 -23.13
C PRO A 209 -14.43 -2.84 -22.72
N CYS A 210 -14.16 -2.06 -21.66
CA CYS A 210 -15.07 -1.03 -21.12
C CYS A 210 -14.57 0.40 -21.39
N GLY A 211 -13.33 0.53 -21.89
CA GLY A 211 -12.64 1.79 -22.17
C GLY A 211 -11.34 1.55 -22.91
N ASP A 212 -10.45 2.53 -22.89
CA ASP A 212 -9.19 2.51 -23.66
C ASP A 212 -7.94 2.51 -22.75
N ILE A 213 -8.11 2.58 -21.42
CA ILE A 213 -7.00 2.76 -20.49
C ILE A 213 -6.16 1.48 -20.42
N GLN A 214 -4.85 1.65 -20.56
CA GLN A 214 -3.87 0.61 -20.32
C GLN A 214 -3.49 0.58 -18.84
N ALA A 215 -3.66 -0.58 -18.20
CA ALA A 215 -3.38 -0.77 -16.79
C ALA A 215 -2.64 -2.07 -16.51
N ARG A 216 -1.89 -2.12 -15.40
CA ARG A 216 -1.25 -3.32 -14.83
C ARG A 216 -1.67 -3.49 -13.40
N VAL A 217 -1.93 -4.71 -13.02
CA VAL A 217 -2.17 -5.06 -11.62
C VAL A 217 -0.85 -5.52 -10.98
N LEU A 218 -0.39 -4.77 -10.00
CA LEU A 218 0.86 -5.02 -9.29
C LEU A 218 0.55 -5.75 -7.98
N ALA A 219 0.54 -7.07 -8.02
CA ALA A 219 0.29 -7.91 -6.86
C ALA A 219 1.60 -8.29 -6.17
N THR A 220 1.98 -7.55 -5.12
CA THR A 220 3.13 -7.87 -4.29
C THR A 220 2.80 -8.99 -3.31
N THR A 221 3.77 -9.88 -3.09
CA THR A 221 3.73 -10.94 -2.08
C THR A 221 5.09 -10.98 -1.36
N PRO A 222 5.20 -11.63 -0.19
CA PRO A 222 6.49 -11.80 0.49
C PRO A 222 7.58 -12.45 -0.36
N ASP A 223 7.19 -13.19 -1.39
CA ASP A 223 8.10 -13.94 -2.26
C ASP A 223 8.56 -13.14 -3.49
N ASN A 224 8.03 -11.91 -3.70
CA ASN A 224 8.42 -11.07 -4.82
C ASN A 224 8.66 -9.62 -4.40
N THR A 225 9.56 -8.94 -5.12
CA THR A 225 9.90 -7.52 -4.92
C THR A 225 9.52 -6.68 -6.14
N ASN A 226 8.48 -7.09 -6.84
CA ASN A 226 8.16 -6.55 -8.16
C ASN A 226 7.84 -5.05 -8.13
N THR A 227 7.04 -4.60 -7.16
CA THR A 227 6.65 -3.18 -7.07
C THR A 227 7.85 -2.28 -6.80
N VAL A 228 8.73 -2.61 -5.84
CA VAL A 228 9.94 -1.81 -5.58
C VAL A 228 10.92 -1.83 -6.75
N ARG A 229 11.03 -2.97 -7.46
CA ARG A 229 11.85 -3.06 -8.68
C ARG A 229 11.30 -2.17 -9.79
N LEU A 230 9.98 -2.19 -9.98
CA LEU A 230 9.31 -1.33 -10.95
C LEU A 230 9.53 0.15 -10.61
N ASP A 231 9.25 0.55 -9.37
CA ASP A 231 9.45 1.93 -8.91
C ASP A 231 10.90 2.41 -9.16
N LEU A 232 11.90 1.61 -8.78
CA LEU A 232 13.31 1.97 -8.98
C LEU A 232 13.68 2.14 -10.46
N ASN A 233 13.15 1.30 -11.35
CA ASN A 233 13.36 1.44 -12.79
C ASN A 233 12.69 2.70 -13.33
N LEU A 234 11.46 2.97 -12.93
CA LEU A 234 10.70 4.14 -13.37
C LEU A 234 11.30 5.45 -12.84
N ILE A 235 11.74 5.49 -11.57
CA ILE A 235 12.51 6.61 -11.01
C ILE A 235 13.75 6.88 -11.86
N GLY A 236 14.47 5.83 -12.29
CA GLY A 236 15.63 5.95 -13.16
C GLY A 236 15.31 6.41 -14.59
N LEU A 237 14.08 6.23 -15.04
CA LEU A 237 13.60 6.66 -16.37
C LEU A 237 12.94 8.04 -16.36
N ALA A 238 12.55 8.56 -15.20
CA ALA A 238 11.90 9.86 -15.04
C ALA A 238 12.73 10.99 -15.65
N ARG A 239 12.07 11.93 -16.33
CA ARG A 239 12.71 13.03 -17.08
C ARG A 239 12.30 14.40 -16.60
N ASP A 240 11.02 14.60 -16.34
CA ASP A 240 10.46 15.92 -16.07
C ASP A 240 9.97 16.01 -14.61
N ASN A 241 9.10 15.11 -14.17
CA ASN A 241 8.57 15.11 -12.82
C ASN A 241 8.45 13.69 -12.23
N LEU A 242 8.59 13.62 -10.92
CA LEU A 242 8.33 12.45 -10.09
C LEU A 242 7.66 12.93 -8.81
N TRP A 243 6.34 12.72 -8.69
CA TRP A 243 5.57 13.16 -7.53
C TRP A 243 5.00 11.96 -6.79
N ILE A 244 5.22 11.91 -5.49
CA ILE A 244 4.90 10.77 -4.64
C ILE A 244 4.05 11.22 -3.46
N THR A 245 2.96 10.51 -3.21
CA THR A 245 2.20 10.59 -1.95
C THR A 245 2.38 9.29 -1.19
N ASP A 246 2.75 9.35 0.09
CA ASP A 246 2.93 8.15 0.91
C ASP A 246 2.56 8.38 2.37
N ALA A 247 1.80 7.44 2.95
CA ALA A 247 1.29 7.52 4.31
C ALA A 247 2.35 7.19 5.38
N TYR A 248 3.28 6.28 5.08
CA TYR A 248 4.28 5.76 6.02
C TYR A 248 5.67 5.72 5.39
N PHE A 249 6.15 6.91 5.02
CA PHE A 249 7.38 7.13 4.28
C PHE A 249 8.62 6.76 5.10
N MET A 250 9.13 5.57 4.89
CA MET A 250 10.36 5.04 5.48
C MET A 250 11.15 4.26 4.42
N PRO A 251 11.58 4.92 3.33
CA PRO A 251 12.24 4.24 2.22
C PRO A 251 13.57 3.63 2.65
N THR A 252 13.98 2.58 1.94
CA THR A 252 15.34 2.04 2.08
C THR A 252 16.37 3.02 1.54
N ARG A 253 17.64 2.82 1.92
CA ARG A 253 18.76 3.63 1.41
C ARG A 253 18.81 3.62 -0.13
N MET A 254 18.56 2.47 -0.75
CA MET A 254 18.54 2.33 -2.21
C MET A 254 17.45 3.20 -2.86
N TYR A 255 16.25 3.19 -2.30
CA TYR A 255 15.13 4.00 -2.82
C TYR A 255 15.40 5.50 -2.61
N THR A 256 15.87 5.88 -1.43
CA THR A 256 16.28 7.27 -1.14
C THR A 256 17.36 7.76 -2.10
N GLN A 257 18.36 6.90 -2.39
CA GLN A 257 19.42 7.26 -3.34
C GLN A 257 18.88 7.41 -4.77
N ALA A 258 17.90 6.61 -5.19
CA ALA A 258 17.27 6.76 -6.49
C ALA A 258 16.54 8.11 -6.61
N LEU A 259 15.81 8.53 -5.57
CA LEU A 259 15.15 9.85 -5.53
C LEU A 259 16.18 11.01 -5.60
N ILE A 260 17.27 10.90 -4.84
CA ILE A 260 18.39 11.87 -4.86
C ILE A 260 19.01 11.96 -6.27
N ASN A 261 19.24 10.83 -6.90
CA ASN A 261 19.82 10.78 -8.25
C ASN A 261 18.88 11.38 -9.29
N ALA A 262 17.56 11.13 -9.20
CA ALA A 262 16.57 11.74 -10.07
C ALA A 262 16.56 13.27 -9.91
N ALA A 263 16.54 13.78 -8.67
CA ALA A 263 16.60 15.22 -8.41
C ALA A 263 17.92 15.85 -8.90
N ALA A 264 19.05 15.18 -8.66
CA ALA A 264 20.37 15.64 -9.16
C ALA A 264 20.44 15.64 -10.70
N ALA A 265 19.69 14.78 -11.38
CA ALA A 265 19.54 14.77 -12.83
C ALA A 265 18.58 15.86 -13.36
N GLY A 266 17.96 16.65 -12.47
CA GLY A 266 17.07 17.76 -12.79
C GLY A 266 15.60 17.40 -12.92
N VAL A 267 15.18 16.22 -12.41
CA VAL A 267 13.76 15.85 -12.29
C VAL A 267 13.13 16.64 -11.13
N ASP A 268 11.94 17.19 -11.32
CA ASP A 268 11.15 17.79 -10.24
C ASP A 268 10.60 16.70 -9.33
N VAL A 269 11.33 16.37 -8.26
CA VAL A 269 10.94 15.33 -7.30
C VAL A 269 10.21 15.96 -6.13
N ARG A 270 8.94 15.57 -5.93
CA ARG A 270 8.11 16.03 -4.81
C ARG A 270 7.56 14.86 -4.02
N ILE A 271 7.56 14.98 -2.70
CA ILE A 271 7.07 13.96 -1.79
C ILE A 271 6.06 14.60 -0.84
N LEU A 272 4.83 14.12 -0.85
CA LEU A 272 3.77 14.51 0.08
C LEU A 272 3.57 13.42 1.12
N VAL A 273 3.71 13.77 2.39
CA VAL A 273 3.63 12.85 3.54
C VAL A 273 2.74 13.42 4.64
N PRO A 274 2.19 12.60 5.54
CA PRO A 274 1.39 13.10 6.64
C PRO A 274 2.26 13.86 7.65
N ARG A 275 1.77 15.02 8.13
CA ARG A 275 2.35 15.75 9.25
C ARG A 275 2.13 15.03 10.56
N THR A 276 0.93 14.45 10.72
CA THR A 276 0.52 13.64 11.85
C THR A 276 0.12 12.26 11.36
N SER A 277 0.55 11.22 12.05
CA SER A 277 0.22 9.84 11.74
C SER A 277 -0.53 9.19 12.89
N ASP A 278 -1.43 8.27 12.59
CA ASP A 278 -2.05 7.35 13.56
C ASP A 278 -0.98 6.54 14.31
N ILE A 279 0.16 6.26 13.68
CA ILE A 279 1.34 5.64 14.27
C ILE A 279 2.39 6.71 14.57
N LYS A 280 2.33 7.32 15.76
CA LYS A 280 3.10 8.52 16.13
C LYS A 280 4.61 8.45 15.90
N TRP A 281 5.25 7.30 16.11
CA TRP A 281 6.70 7.16 15.95
C TRP A 281 7.14 7.18 14.47
N ILE A 282 6.29 6.78 13.52
CA ILE A 282 6.61 6.76 12.09
C ILE A 282 6.95 8.16 11.60
N GLY A 283 6.16 9.17 11.96
CA GLY A 283 6.45 10.56 11.57
C GLY A 283 7.82 11.05 12.07
N THR A 284 8.24 10.61 13.25
CA THR A 284 9.57 10.94 13.77
C THR A 284 10.69 10.29 12.95
N VAL A 285 10.54 9.01 12.62
CA VAL A 285 11.53 8.27 11.81
C VAL A 285 11.58 8.83 10.38
N SER A 286 10.43 9.07 9.77
CA SER A 286 10.33 9.66 8.43
C SER A 286 11.12 10.98 8.33
N ARG A 287 10.96 11.87 9.32
CA ARG A 287 11.66 13.17 9.36
C ARG A 287 13.18 13.06 9.44
N THR A 288 13.73 11.97 9.96
CA THR A 288 15.20 11.77 9.99
C THR A 288 15.80 11.64 8.59
N GLN A 289 14.99 11.27 7.61
CA GLN A 289 15.42 11.09 6.23
C GLN A 289 15.30 12.35 5.36
N TYR A 290 14.55 13.37 5.82
CA TYR A 290 14.25 14.55 5.00
C TYR A 290 15.51 15.33 4.62
N ARG A 291 16.47 15.46 5.55
CA ARG A 291 17.67 16.27 5.31
C ARG A 291 18.43 15.87 4.06
N GLN A 292 18.72 14.59 3.88
CA GLN A 292 19.46 14.12 2.71
C GLN A 292 18.69 14.31 1.39
N LEU A 293 17.35 14.26 1.43
CA LEU A 293 16.48 14.51 0.30
C LEU A 293 16.48 16.01 -0.05
N LEU A 294 16.28 16.87 0.96
CA LEU A 294 16.24 18.33 0.80
C LEU A 294 17.59 18.87 0.32
N ASP A 295 18.73 18.37 0.86
CA ASP A 295 20.10 18.73 0.42
C ASP A 295 20.31 18.38 -1.06
N ALA A 296 19.62 17.39 -1.59
CA ALA A 296 19.70 16.97 -3.00
C ALA A 296 18.70 17.70 -3.92
N GLY A 297 17.85 18.57 -3.37
CA GLY A 297 16.85 19.30 -4.13
C GLY A 297 15.49 18.60 -4.26
N VAL A 298 15.29 17.46 -3.59
CA VAL A 298 13.95 16.85 -3.45
C VAL A 298 13.09 17.75 -2.57
N ARG A 299 11.87 18.03 -2.98
CA ARG A 299 10.91 18.82 -2.22
C ARG A 299 10.01 17.94 -1.37
N VAL A 300 9.92 18.21 -0.09
CA VAL A 300 9.10 17.45 0.86
C VAL A 300 7.99 18.34 1.40
N PHE A 301 6.77 17.84 1.38
CA PHE A 301 5.58 18.52 1.85
C PHE A 301 4.91 17.71 2.95
N GLU A 302 4.53 18.36 4.04
CA GLU A 302 3.76 17.74 5.13
C GLU A 302 2.29 18.18 5.03
N TRP A 303 1.38 17.22 4.87
CA TRP A 303 -0.07 17.42 4.85
C TRP A 303 -0.57 18.01 6.17
N ASP A 304 -1.29 19.14 6.10
CA ASP A 304 -1.75 19.88 7.29
C ASP A 304 -3.14 19.44 7.80
N GLY A 305 -3.85 18.60 7.06
CA GLY A 305 -5.18 18.07 7.45
C GLY A 305 -5.14 16.95 8.48
N THR A 306 -6.17 16.13 8.47
CA THR A 306 -6.25 14.87 9.24
C THR A 306 -5.18 13.88 8.75
N MET A 307 -5.36 12.58 8.87
CA MET A 307 -4.41 11.61 8.33
C MET A 307 -4.39 11.66 6.79
N LEU A 308 -3.21 11.78 6.19
CA LEU A 308 -2.98 11.47 4.78
C LEU A 308 -2.62 9.98 4.67
N HIS A 309 -3.48 9.21 4.01
CA HIS A 309 -3.29 7.76 3.90
C HIS A 309 -3.17 7.26 2.44
N ALA A 310 -3.23 8.14 1.45
CA ALA A 310 -3.04 7.81 0.04
C ALA A 310 -1.62 7.30 -0.26
N LYS A 311 -1.50 6.40 -1.25
CA LYS A 311 -0.25 5.90 -1.78
C LYS A 311 -0.33 6.00 -3.29
N SER A 312 0.39 6.98 -3.84
CA SER A 312 0.46 7.19 -5.29
C SER A 312 1.86 7.63 -5.73
N ALA A 313 2.20 7.33 -6.97
CA ALA A 313 3.37 7.84 -7.65
C ALA A 313 3.00 8.27 -9.07
N LEU A 314 3.48 9.44 -9.49
CA LEU A 314 3.17 10.06 -10.79
C LEU A 314 4.48 10.40 -11.47
N ILE A 315 4.61 10.05 -12.74
CA ILE A 315 5.86 10.23 -13.50
C ILE A 315 5.56 10.80 -14.87
N ASP A 316 6.18 11.94 -15.18
CA ASP A 316 6.27 12.56 -16.50
C ASP A 316 4.90 12.77 -17.20
N GLY A 317 3.81 12.92 -16.45
CA GLY A 317 2.45 13.11 -16.97
C GLY A 317 1.90 11.94 -17.80
N THR A 318 2.54 10.75 -17.74
CA THR A 318 2.19 9.61 -18.59
C THR A 318 2.04 8.30 -17.83
N TRP A 319 2.51 8.24 -16.59
CA TRP A 319 2.45 7.06 -15.77
C TRP A 319 2.03 7.39 -14.34
N ALA A 320 1.16 6.57 -13.78
CA ALA A 320 0.74 6.66 -12.39
C ALA A 320 0.69 5.27 -11.74
N ARG A 321 0.85 5.24 -10.41
CA ARG A 321 0.55 4.08 -9.57
C ARG A 321 -0.31 4.54 -8.39
N VAL A 322 -1.40 3.82 -8.14
CA VAL A 322 -2.29 4.03 -6.99
C VAL A 322 -2.58 2.67 -6.35
N GLY A 323 -2.55 2.59 -5.02
CA GLY A 323 -2.89 1.33 -4.34
C GLY A 323 -2.58 1.30 -2.85
N SER A 324 -2.13 0.15 -2.36
CA SER A 324 -1.92 -0.12 -0.94
C SER A 324 -0.46 -0.04 -0.50
N THR A 325 0.51 -0.06 -1.43
CA THR A 325 1.94 -0.16 -1.14
C THR A 325 2.51 1.13 -0.57
N ASN A 326 2.96 1.10 0.69
CA ASN A 326 3.74 2.18 1.28
C ASN A 326 5.23 2.05 0.93
N LEU A 327 5.94 3.18 0.94
CA LEU A 327 7.38 3.22 0.71
C LEU A 327 8.16 2.82 1.96
N ASN A 328 8.06 1.54 2.34
CA ASN A 328 8.78 0.97 3.47
C ASN A 328 9.05 -0.54 3.30
N LEU A 329 9.94 -1.06 4.16
CA LEU A 329 10.37 -2.45 4.11
C LEU A 329 9.22 -3.45 4.28
N SER A 330 8.22 -3.15 5.12
CA SER A 330 7.10 -4.07 5.36
C SER A 330 6.27 -4.28 4.10
N SER A 331 5.92 -3.20 3.39
CA SER A 331 5.18 -3.29 2.14
C SER A 331 5.96 -4.00 1.03
N TRP A 332 7.28 -3.81 0.97
CA TRP A 332 8.09 -4.37 -0.13
C TRP A 332 8.51 -5.83 0.06
N TYR A 333 8.66 -6.31 1.32
CA TYR A 333 9.29 -7.61 1.59
C TYR A 333 8.50 -8.52 2.52
N ALA A 334 7.44 -8.01 3.17
CA ALA A 334 6.71 -8.79 4.15
C ALA A 334 5.20 -8.89 3.85
N ASN A 335 4.61 -7.86 3.27
CA ASN A 335 3.17 -7.80 3.06
C ASN A 335 2.74 -8.34 1.70
N ARG A 336 1.47 -8.68 1.61
CA ARG A 336 0.73 -8.70 0.35
C ARG A 336 0.18 -7.31 0.10
N GLU A 337 0.50 -6.73 -1.04
CA GLU A 337 0.03 -5.40 -1.47
C GLU A 337 -0.63 -5.51 -2.85
N LEU A 338 -1.43 -4.51 -3.19
CA LEU A 338 -2.10 -4.43 -4.48
C LEU A 338 -2.11 -2.97 -4.94
N ASP A 339 -1.52 -2.74 -6.10
CA ASP A 339 -1.49 -1.44 -6.74
C ASP A 339 -1.91 -1.57 -8.21
N ILE A 340 -2.42 -0.50 -8.77
CA ILE A 340 -2.72 -0.36 -10.19
C ILE A 340 -1.74 0.62 -10.79
N SER A 341 -1.00 0.18 -11.80
CA SER A 341 -0.19 1.04 -12.66
C SER A 341 -1.05 1.45 -13.85
N ILE A 342 -1.09 2.73 -14.14
CA ILE A 342 -1.93 3.36 -15.17
C ILE A 342 -1.01 4.04 -16.18
N GLU A 343 -1.21 3.75 -17.46
CA GLU A 343 -0.45 4.33 -18.57
C GLU A 343 -1.42 5.08 -19.50
N ASP A 344 -2.02 6.14 -18.96
CA ASP A 344 -3.00 7.00 -19.64
C ASP A 344 -2.81 8.45 -19.25
N SER A 345 -2.54 9.32 -20.21
CA SER A 345 -2.18 10.72 -19.95
C SER A 345 -3.32 11.53 -19.35
N ASP A 346 -4.57 11.23 -19.66
CA ASP A 346 -5.71 11.99 -19.13
C ASP A 346 -5.96 11.65 -17.66
N THR A 347 -5.94 10.35 -17.32
CA THR A 347 -6.04 9.89 -15.92
C THR A 347 -4.85 10.37 -15.09
N VAL A 348 -3.63 10.35 -15.67
CA VAL A 348 -2.44 10.85 -14.96
C VAL A 348 -2.53 12.35 -14.73
N ALA A 349 -3.01 13.14 -15.71
CA ALA A 349 -3.22 14.58 -15.55
C ALA A 349 -4.24 14.91 -14.46
N GLU A 350 -5.29 14.10 -14.32
CA GLU A 350 -6.25 14.23 -13.23
C GLU A 350 -5.59 13.96 -11.87
N LEU A 351 -4.80 12.89 -11.75
CA LEU A 351 -4.04 12.58 -10.53
C LEU A 351 -2.98 13.66 -10.22
N GLU A 352 -2.32 14.24 -11.24
CA GLU A 352 -1.40 15.36 -11.05
C GLU A 352 -2.12 16.61 -10.52
N LYS A 353 -3.33 16.90 -11.03
CA LYS A 353 -4.17 17.99 -10.52
C LYS A 353 -4.52 17.76 -9.05
N ILE A 354 -4.95 16.53 -8.69
CA ILE A 354 -5.26 16.15 -7.31
C ILE A 354 -4.04 16.34 -6.41
N PHE A 355 -2.86 15.87 -6.84
CA PHE A 355 -1.62 16.06 -6.10
C PHE A 355 -1.28 17.55 -5.88
N LEU A 356 -1.46 18.39 -6.90
CA LEU A 356 -1.20 19.82 -6.79
C LEU A 356 -2.22 20.53 -5.89
N ASP A 357 -3.46 20.09 -5.89
CA ASP A 357 -4.50 20.57 -4.98
C ASP A 357 -4.19 20.17 -3.53
N ASP A 358 -3.74 18.92 -3.31
CA ASP A 358 -3.26 18.45 -2.00
C ASP A 358 -2.08 19.30 -1.48
N LEU A 359 -1.15 19.72 -2.34
CA LEU A 359 -0.05 20.60 -1.95
C LEU A 359 -0.52 21.98 -1.44
N GLN A 360 -1.70 22.45 -1.83
CA GLN A 360 -2.24 23.71 -1.32
C GLN A 360 -2.62 23.60 0.16
N HIS A 361 -2.88 22.38 0.64
CA HIS A 361 -3.21 22.04 2.02
C HIS A 361 -2.03 21.42 2.77
N ALA A 362 -0.82 21.61 2.25
CA ALA A 362 0.40 21.08 2.82
C ALA A 362 1.42 22.18 3.10
N THR A 363 2.34 21.93 4.03
CA THR A 363 3.44 22.82 4.36
C THR A 363 4.74 22.27 3.79
N GLU A 364 5.42 23.04 2.92
CA GLU A 364 6.73 22.67 2.41
C GLU A 364 7.78 22.72 3.52
N VAL A 365 8.56 21.67 3.64
CA VAL A 365 9.67 21.55 4.59
C VAL A 365 10.92 22.13 3.94
N VAL A 366 11.58 23.07 4.60
CA VAL A 366 12.83 23.67 4.13
C VAL A 366 13.89 23.61 5.22
N LEU A 367 15.16 23.56 4.82
CA LEU A 367 16.29 23.64 5.75
C LEU A 367 16.48 25.08 6.19
N ASP A 368 16.66 25.29 7.50
CA ASP A 368 17.10 26.57 8.06
C ASP A 368 18.65 26.60 8.08
N GLU A 369 19.23 27.55 7.35
CA GLU A 369 20.69 27.69 7.27
C GLU A 369 21.33 28.13 8.60
N GLN A 370 20.56 28.76 9.50
CA GLN A 370 21.10 29.33 10.76
C GLN A 370 21.01 28.36 11.96
N SER A 371 20.04 27.45 11.94
CA SER A 371 19.93 26.41 12.97
C SER A 371 19.98 25.04 12.31
N HIS A 372 21.08 24.35 12.41
CA HIS A 372 21.34 23.02 11.80
C HIS A 372 20.25 21.96 12.01
N THR A 373 19.08 22.30 12.55
CA THR A 373 18.02 21.37 12.93
C THR A 373 16.59 21.91 12.89
N GLN A 374 16.32 23.19 12.60
CA GLN A 374 14.96 23.69 12.50
C GLN A 374 14.42 23.57 11.07
N LEU A 375 13.39 22.76 10.92
CA LEU A 375 12.61 22.67 9.70
C LEU A 375 11.66 23.88 9.66
N LEU A 376 11.91 24.83 8.77
CA LEU A 376 11.01 25.93 8.50
C LEU A 376 9.85 25.43 7.61
N ARG A 377 8.64 25.76 8.01
CA ARG A 377 7.41 25.41 7.29
C ARG A 377 6.91 26.63 6.54
N ARG A 378 6.79 26.53 5.23
CA ARG A 378 6.15 27.54 4.38
C ARG A 378 4.90 26.94 3.75
N ARG A 379 3.80 27.69 3.72
CA ARG A 379 2.62 27.30 2.93
C ARG A 379 3.05 27.15 1.47
N ALA A 380 2.76 26.00 0.87
CA ALA A 380 3.04 25.75 -0.53
C ALA A 380 2.24 26.74 -1.38
N ARG A 381 2.92 27.73 -1.97
CA ARG A 381 2.31 28.51 -3.04
C ARG A 381 2.35 27.67 -4.30
N ALA A 382 1.20 27.44 -4.92
CA ALA A 382 1.10 26.75 -6.19
C ALA A 382 2.03 27.39 -7.23
N TRP A 383 3.12 26.72 -7.55
CA TRP A 383 4.06 27.18 -8.59
C TRP A 383 3.61 26.61 -9.94
N LYS A 384 3.09 27.52 -10.80
CA LYS A 384 2.66 27.22 -12.16
C LYS A 384 3.78 27.17 -13.18
N ARG A 385 5.02 26.77 -12.87
CA ARG A 385 6.07 26.67 -13.90
C ARG A 385 6.95 25.43 -13.67
N PRO A 386 7.00 24.49 -14.64
CA PRO A 386 8.05 23.48 -14.68
C PRO A 386 9.41 24.15 -14.96
N TYR A 387 10.45 23.71 -14.24
CA TYR A 387 11.82 24.12 -14.49
C TYR A 387 12.28 23.54 -15.84
N ARG A 388 12.40 24.40 -16.87
CA ARG A 388 12.92 24.00 -18.18
C ARG A 388 14.46 24.18 -18.20
N GLY A 389 15.19 23.19 -17.73
CA GLY A 389 16.63 23.04 -18.01
C GLY A 389 16.84 22.01 -19.14
N ARG A 390 17.30 22.45 -20.31
CA ARG A 390 17.64 21.55 -21.42
C ARG A 390 18.98 20.87 -21.17
N VAL A 391 18.95 19.65 -20.67
CA VAL A 391 20.09 18.72 -20.82
C VAL A 391 19.63 17.61 -21.77
N ASN A 392 20.46 17.23 -22.75
CA ASN A 392 20.13 16.19 -23.73
C ASN A 392 19.75 14.89 -23.01
N GLY A 393 18.56 14.31 -23.33
CA GLY A 393 17.98 13.17 -22.63
C GLY A 393 18.90 11.94 -22.50
N MET A 394 19.75 11.66 -23.53
CA MET A 394 20.73 10.58 -23.47
C MET A 394 21.84 10.79 -22.43
N VAL A 395 22.31 12.02 -22.29
CA VAL A 395 23.35 12.36 -21.28
C VAL A 395 22.76 12.25 -19.85
N ARG A 396 21.51 12.65 -19.67
CA ARG A 396 20.80 12.51 -18.40
C ARG A 396 20.61 11.05 -18.02
N GLN A 397 20.18 10.20 -18.95
CA GLN A 397 20.01 8.74 -18.72
C GLN A 397 21.36 8.05 -18.43
N ALA A 398 22.42 8.42 -19.15
CA ALA A 398 23.76 7.88 -18.90
C ALA A 398 24.29 8.30 -17.51
N LEU A 399 24.02 9.54 -17.06
CA LEU A 399 24.39 10.02 -15.73
C LEU A 399 23.59 9.33 -14.63
N GLN A 400 22.29 9.06 -14.85
CA GLN A 400 21.44 8.33 -13.90
C GLN A 400 21.90 6.87 -13.76
N LEU A 401 22.20 6.19 -14.87
CA LEU A 401 22.73 4.82 -14.87
C LEU A 401 24.13 4.76 -14.23
N ALA A 402 25.01 5.72 -14.53
CA ALA A 402 26.33 5.80 -13.92
C ALA A 402 26.24 6.04 -12.40
N ALA A 403 25.31 6.91 -11.95
CA ALA A 403 25.10 7.17 -10.53
C ALA A 403 24.49 5.97 -9.77
N MET A 404 23.69 5.14 -10.45
CA MET A 404 23.20 3.87 -9.87
C MET A 404 24.34 2.86 -9.68
N LEU A 405 25.32 2.82 -10.59
CA LEU A 405 26.48 1.93 -10.52
C LEU A 405 27.53 2.42 -9.49
N ASP A 406 27.65 3.74 -9.31
CA ASP A 406 28.62 4.36 -8.39
C ASP A 406 28.17 4.35 -6.91
N GLY A 407 26.91 3.98 -6.64
CA GLY A 407 26.31 3.92 -5.30
C GLY A 407 26.98 2.96 -4.31
N HIS A 408 28.05 2.27 -4.71
CA HIS A 408 28.80 1.32 -3.86
C HIS A 408 30.00 1.94 -3.10
N ILE A 409 30.35 3.21 -3.36
CA ILE A 409 31.45 3.90 -2.67
C ILE A 409 30.89 5.15 -1.99
N GLY A 410 30.19 4.95 -0.87
CA GLY A 410 29.62 6.03 -0.08
C GLY A 410 30.67 6.83 0.68
N LYS A 411 30.85 8.12 0.35
CA LYS A 411 31.52 9.05 1.26
C LYS A 411 30.72 9.14 2.56
N ILE A 412 31.37 8.81 3.68
CA ILE A 412 30.82 8.95 5.03
C ILE A 412 30.61 10.44 5.29
N ARG A 413 29.36 10.89 5.37
CA ARG A 413 29.01 12.26 5.83
C ARG A 413 28.89 12.24 7.36
N PRO A 414 29.34 13.29 8.06
CA PRO A 414 29.08 13.41 9.50
C PRO A 414 27.56 13.51 9.74
N VAL A 415 27.05 12.68 10.65
CA VAL A 415 25.66 12.65 11.08
C VAL A 415 25.36 13.94 11.86
N ALA A 416 24.21 14.58 11.61
CA ALA A 416 23.81 15.76 12.37
C ALA A 416 23.62 15.42 13.86
N PRO A 417 23.92 16.34 14.82
CA PRO A 417 23.81 16.05 16.24
C PRO A 417 22.45 15.48 16.67
N SER A 418 21.36 15.93 16.06
CA SER A 418 19.99 15.40 16.34
C SER A 418 19.77 13.96 15.85
N GLU A 419 20.39 13.58 14.73
CA GLU A 419 20.34 12.21 14.20
C GLU A 419 21.23 11.28 15.06
N ALA A 420 22.39 11.79 15.53
CA ALA A 420 23.24 11.08 16.46
C ALA A 420 22.53 10.84 17.80
N TRP A 421 21.80 11.83 18.30
CA TRP A 421 20.97 11.66 19.53
C TRP A 421 19.82 10.67 19.31
N ALA A 422 19.16 10.66 18.15
CA ALA A 422 18.13 9.69 17.82
C ALA A 422 18.71 8.27 17.72
N GLN A 423 19.86 8.10 17.07
CA GLN A 423 20.55 6.80 17.00
C GLN A 423 21.07 6.35 18.36
N LEU A 424 21.62 7.27 19.17
CA LEU A 424 22.03 6.98 20.55
C LEU A 424 20.84 6.56 21.43
N SER A 425 19.69 7.24 21.30
CA SER A 425 18.49 6.88 22.07
C SER A 425 17.93 5.53 21.67
N ILE A 426 17.91 5.19 20.37
CA ILE A 426 17.52 3.87 19.88
C ILE A 426 18.51 2.81 20.36
N GLY A 427 19.82 3.05 20.22
CA GLY A 427 20.87 2.16 20.72
C GLY A 427 20.80 1.94 22.22
N ALA A 428 20.61 3.02 22.99
CA ALA A 428 20.44 2.95 24.44
C ALA A 428 19.17 2.18 24.84
N THR A 429 18.07 2.33 24.10
CA THR A 429 16.83 1.57 24.32
C THR A 429 17.05 0.07 24.07
N PHE A 430 17.76 -0.30 23.01
CA PHE A 430 18.12 -1.70 22.77
C PHE A 430 19.05 -2.25 23.84
N LEU A 431 20.07 -1.50 24.25
CA LEU A 431 20.97 -1.92 25.32
C LEU A 431 20.24 -2.04 26.66
N LEU A 432 19.33 -1.12 26.97
CA LEU A 432 18.47 -1.19 28.15
C LEU A 432 17.55 -2.42 28.09
N ALA A 433 16.96 -2.70 26.93
CA ALA A 433 16.16 -3.91 26.74
C ALA A 433 17.00 -5.17 26.95
N VAL A 434 18.19 -5.24 26.35
CA VAL A 434 19.14 -6.36 26.58
C VAL A 434 19.51 -6.48 28.05
N LEU A 435 19.81 -5.37 28.73
CA LEU A 435 20.12 -5.34 30.15
C LEU A 435 18.94 -5.80 31.02
N LEU A 436 17.73 -5.33 30.70
CA LEU A 436 16.50 -5.76 31.40
C LEU A 436 16.23 -7.25 31.17
N LEU A 437 16.46 -7.76 29.96
CA LEU A 437 16.35 -9.18 29.64
C LEU A 437 17.40 -10.02 30.38
N TRP A 438 18.61 -9.49 30.54
CA TRP A 438 19.67 -10.13 31.28
C TRP A 438 19.46 -10.10 32.81
N LEU A 439 18.98 -8.98 33.35
CA LEU A 439 18.70 -8.81 34.81
C LEU A 439 17.39 -9.48 35.22
N LEU A 440 16.39 -9.51 34.35
CA LEU A 440 15.05 -10.03 34.64
C LEU A 440 14.59 -11.05 33.57
N PRO A 441 15.36 -12.16 33.37
CA PRO A 441 14.99 -13.19 32.38
C PRO A 441 13.59 -13.75 32.63
N GLN A 442 13.09 -13.67 33.87
CA GLN A 442 11.75 -14.11 34.26
C GLN A 442 10.63 -13.35 33.56
N LEU A 443 10.83 -12.09 33.15
CA LEU A 443 9.85 -11.30 32.40
C LEU A 443 9.53 -11.87 31.02
N ILE A 444 10.42 -12.67 30.45
CA ILE A 444 10.20 -13.36 29.17
C ILE A 444 9.91 -14.84 29.40
N VAL A 445 10.65 -15.48 30.29
CA VAL A 445 10.54 -16.91 30.53
C VAL A 445 9.14 -17.28 31.05
N TRP A 446 8.58 -16.53 31.99
CA TRP A 446 7.24 -16.83 32.52
C TRP A 446 6.11 -16.64 31.52
N PRO A 447 6.02 -15.55 30.74
CA PRO A 447 5.02 -15.42 29.67
C PRO A 447 5.19 -16.49 28.58
N LEU A 448 6.42 -16.83 28.21
CA LEU A 448 6.70 -17.86 27.22
C LEU A 448 6.30 -19.25 27.73
N LEU A 449 6.64 -19.60 28.96
CA LEU A 449 6.21 -20.84 29.61
C LEU A 449 4.70 -20.92 29.74
N PHE A 450 4.04 -19.81 30.09
CA PHE A 450 2.58 -19.75 30.16
C PHE A 450 1.95 -20.00 28.79
N LEU A 451 2.45 -19.38 27.71
CA LEU A 451 1.99 -19.59 26.35
C LEU A 451 2.23 -21.02 25.89
N LEU A 452 3.37 -21.59 26.17
CA LEU A 452 3.69 -22.99 25.82
C LEU A 452 2.80 -23.98 26.60
N ALA A 453 2.57 -23.72 27.90
CA ALA A 453 1.68 -24.53 28.71
C ALA A 453 0.23 -24.43 28.22
N ALA A 454 -0.26 -23.24 27.90
CA ALA A 454 -1.61 -23.04 27.36
C ALA A 454 -1.80 -23.73 26.00
N ALA A 455 -0.80 -23.64 25.11
CA ALA A 455 -0.80 -24.36 23.83
C ALA A 455 -0.78 -25.89 24.05
N GLY A 456 0.06 -26.37 24.94
CA GLY A 456 0.16 -27.79 25.31
C GLY A 456 -1.17 -28.34 25.84
N ILE A 457 -1.78 -27.64 26.82
CA ILE A 457 -3.08 -28.01 27.39
C ILE A 457 -4.16 -27.99 26.31
N GLY A 458 -4.19 -26.96 25.45
CA GLY A 458 -5.15 -26.86 24.35
C GLY A 458 -5.05 -28.05 23.38
N THR A 459 -3.83 -28.46 23.06
CA THR A 459 -3.58 -29.62 22.17
C THR A 459 -4.03 -30.93 22.81
N VAL A 460 -3.73 -31.13 24.08
CA VAL A 460 -4.17 -32.33 24.84
C VAL A 460 -5.69 -32.39 24.94
N VAL A 461 -6.35 -31.27 25.25
CA VAL A 461 -7.81 -31.18 25.32
C VAL A 461 -8.46 -31.48 23.96
N GLN A 462 -7.89 -30.95 22.86
CA GLN A 462 -8.37 -31.27 21.51
C GLN A 462 -8.18 -32.74 21.16
N ALA A 463 -7.02 -33.32 21.46
CA ALA A 463 -6.75 -34.73 21.24
C ALA A 463 -7.70 -35.63 22.06
N ALA A 464 -7.90 -35.32 23.34
CA ALA A 464 -8.85 -36.03 24.19
C ALA A 464 -10.28 -35.96 23.67
N ARG A 465 -10.73 -34.77 23.22
CA ARG A 465 -12.06 -34.60 22.59
C ARG A 465 -12.22 -35.42 21.31
N ARG A 466 -11.16 -35.53 20.50
CA ARG A 466 -11.17 -36.39 19.28
C ARG A 466 -11.24 -37.85 19.62
N LEU A 467 -10.46 -38.31 20.60
CA LEU A 467 -10.50 -39.74 21.06
C LEU A 467 -11.85 -40.11 21.67
N TYR A 468 -12.50 -39.19 22.41
CA TYR A 468 -13.84 -39.43 22.98
C TYR A 468 -14.96 -39.49 21.95
N ARG A 469 -14.76 -38.98 20.73
CA ARG A 469 -15.71 -38.97 19.61
C ARG A 469 -15.52 -40.14 18.66
N LEU A 470 -14.53 -41.01 18.87
CA LEU A 470 -14.38 -42.24 18.07
C LEU A 470 -15.43 -43.26 18.54
N PRO A 471 -16.20 -43.85 17.62
CA PRO A 471 -17.12 -44.90 18.00
C PRO A 471 -16.34 -46.07 18.61
N LYS A 472 -16.74 -46.50 19.80
CA LYS A 472 -16.22 -47.73 20.39
C LYS A 472 -16.57 -48.88 19.43
N LYS A 473 -15.54 -49.52 18.87
CA LYS A 473 -15.68 -50.78 18.12
C LYS A 473 -16.11 -51.90 19.04
#